data_5ba4cd0953461e47a5cc532e9aeed9db
#
_entry.id   5ba4cd0953461e47a5cc532e9aeed9db
#
_cell.length_a   1.000
_cell.length_b   1.000
_cell.length_c   1.000
_cell.angle_alpha   90.00
_cell.angle_beta   90.00
_cell.angle_gamma   90.00
#
_symmetry.space_group_name_H-M   'P 1'
#
loop_
_entity.id
_entity.type
_entity.pdbx_description
1 polymer ?
#
loop_
_entity_poly.entity_id
_entity_poly.type
_entity_poly.pdbx_seq_one_letter_code
_entity_poly.pdbx_strand_id
1 'polypeptide(L)'
;VGDLPDSSLVSIKLADNRRVVVASPDYLERHGTPQTLADLASHNCLSLGQQRGWLFRVGEEIASIKVSGQLECNDGAVLHEWALAGRGLAWRSLWEVGADLQSGALVSVLDGFAAPPTGIHAVFPQRKYLPLRVRLLIDHLKHTYGNEAYWGGAH
;
A
#
# COMPACT_ATOMS: atom_id res chain seq x y z
N VAL A 1 -2.64 1.33 -11.30
CA VAL A 1 -3.66 1.43 -10.27
C VAL A 1 -4.26 2.83 -10.29
N GLY A 2 -5.56 2.94 -10.45
CA GLY A 2 -6.27 4.20 -10.53
C GLY A 2 -7.21 4.24 -11.72
N ASP A 3 -7.87 5.38 -11.90
CA ASP A 3 -8.80 5.57 -13.01
C ASP A 3 -8.05 5.75 -14.33
N LEU A 4 -8.58 5.12 -15.36
CA LEU A 4 -8.02 5.18 -16.70
C LEU A 4 -8.85 6.14 -17.54
N PRO A 5 -8.24 7.21 -18.09
CA PRO A 5 -8.99 8.21 -18.82
C PRO A 5 -9.37 7.78 -20.24
N ASP A 6 -8.81 6.71 -20.75
CA ASP A 6 -9.04 6.27 -22.12
C ASP A 6 -10.15 5.21 -22.20
N SER A 7 -11.26 5.55 -22.86
CA SER A 7 -12.41 4.67 -23.04
C SER A 7 -12.13 3.49 -23.97
N SER A 8 -11.02 3.49 -24.72
CA SER A 8 -10.62 2.39 -25.59
C SER A 8 -9.93 1.25 -24.84
N LEU A 9 -9.64 1.43 -23.56
CA LEU A 9 -9.00 0.43 -22.70
C LEU A 9 -10.04 -0.33 -21.91
N VAL A 10 -9.79 -1.62 -21.71
CA VAL A 10 -10.57 -2.49 -20.82
C VAL A 10 -9.78 -2.69 -19.54
N SER A 11 -10.44 -2.48 -18.42
CA SER A 11 -9.86 -2.64 -17.09
C SER A 11 -10.60 -3.75 -16.35
N ILE A 12 -9.86 -4.73 -15.85
CA ILE A 12 -10.42 -5.82 -15.05
C ILE A 12 -9.75 -5.81 -13.68
N LYS A 13 -10.58 -5.69 -12.64
CA LYS A 13 -10.09 -5.72 -11.26
C LYS A 13 -9.63 -7.13 -10.91
N LEU A 14 -8.38 -7.25 -10.46
CA LEU A 14 -7.78 -8.50 -10.03
C LEU A 14 -7.86 -8.71 -8.52
N ALA A 15 -7.64 -7.65 -7.76
CA ALA A 15 -7.61 -7.71 -6.29
C ALA A 15 -7.76 -6.31 -5.70
N ASP A 16 -8.01 -6.25 -4.41
CA ASP A 16 -7.94 -5.02 -3.63
C ASP A 16 -6.52 -4.80 -3.13
N ASN A 17 -6.07 -3.55 -3.17
CA ASN A 17 -4.79 -3.14 -2.60
C ASN A 17 -5.05 -2.28 -1.37
N ARG A 18 -4.70 -2.79 -0.22
CA ARG A 18 -4.78 -2.08 1.05
C ARG A 18 -3.41 -1.58 1.45
N ARG A 19 -3.32 -0.33 1.91
CA ARG A 19 -2.09 0.25 2.41
C ARG A 19 -2.17 0.50 3.89
N VAL A 20 -1.04 0.33 4.58
CA VAL A 20 -0.92 0.50 6.02
C VAL A 20 0.33 1.30 6.34
N VAL A 21 0.31 1.99 7.48
CA VAL A 21 1.51 2.66 8.02
C VAL A 21 2.22 1.67 8.92
N VAL A 22 3.50 1.45 8.66
CA VAL A 22 4.31 0.48 9.40
C VAL A 22 5.59 1.10 9.92
N ALA A 23 6.10 0.52 10.99
CA ALA A 23 7.41 0.86 11.55
C ALA A 23 7.97 -0.36 12.26
N SER A 24 9.31 -0.39 12.45
CA SER A 24 9.91 -1.44 13.25
C SER A 24 9.57 -1.24 14.74
N PRO A 25 9.52 -2.32 15.54
CA PRO A 25 9.35 -2.20 16.99
C PRO A 25 10.42 -1.32 17.63
N ASP A 26 11.65 -1.38 17.16
CA ASP A 26 12.76 -0.57 17.65
C ASP A 26 12.52 0.93 17.44
N TYR A 27 12.01 1.32 16.27
CA TYR A 27 11.65 2.71 16.02
C TYR A 27 10.55 3.17 16.98
N LEU A 28 9.50 2.35 17.14
CA LEU A 28 8.38 2.69 18.01
C LEU A 28 8.78 2.79 19.48
N GLU A 29 9.72 1.97 19.92
CA GLU A 29 10.25 2.02 21.28
C GLU A 29 11.03 3.32 21.52
N ARG A 30 11.83 3.77 20.55
CA ARG A 30 12.64 4.98 20.67
C ARG A 30 11.86 6.28 20.49
N HIS A 31 10.86 6.29 19.62
CA HIS A 31 10.15 7.50 19.21
C HIS A 31 8.67 7.53 19.61
N GLY A 32 8.15 6.44 20.15
CA GLY A 32 6.75 6.32 20.51
C GLY A 32 5.87 5.89 19.33
N THR A 33 4.69 5.39 19.64
CA THR A 33 3.70 4.98 18.65
C THR A 33 2.74 6.12 18.37
N PRO A 34 2.60 6.57 17.11
CA PRO A 34 1.63 7.60 16.79
C PRO A 34 0.21 7.11 17.05
N GLN A 35 -0.59 7.91 17.72
CA GLN A 35 -1.98 7.59 18.04
C GLN A 35 -2.99 8.34 17.18
N THR A 36 -2.57 9.50 16.65
CA THR A 36 -3.42 10.34 15.80
C THR A 36 -2.67 10.71 14.52
N LEU A 37 -3.41 11.20 13.53
CA LEU A 37 -2.79 11.68 12.29
C LEU A 37 -1.91 12.91 12.53
N ALA A 38 -2.25 13.74 13.52
CA ALA A 38 -1.43 14.89 13.88
C ALA A 38 -0.05 14.49 14.39
N ASP A 39 0.07 13.30 15.00
CA ASP A 39 1.35 12.80 15.49
C ASP A 39 2.37 12.56 14.38
N LEU A 40 1.93 12.38 13.15
CA LEU A 40 2.82 12.20 11.99
C LEU A 40 3.78 13.39 11.80
N ALA A 41 3.38 14.59 12.21
CA ALA A 41 4.21 15.78 12.11
C ALA A 41 5.47 15.70 12.98
N SER A 42 5.44 14.91 14.06
CA SER A 42 6.56 14.73 14.98
C SER A 42 7.37 13.45 14.70
N HIS A 43 6.98 12.66 13.69
CA HIS A 43 7.67 11.44 13.32
C HIS A 43 8.45 11.61 12.02
N ASN A 44 9.47 10.78 11.85
CA ASN A 44 10.21 10.69 10.60
C ASN A 44 9.43 9.78 9.64
N CYS A 45 8.82 10.37 8.63
CA CYS A 45 8.04 9.64 7.64
C CYS A 45 8.88 9.40 6.40
N LEU A 46 9.06 8.14 6.05
CA LEU A 46 9.84 7.75 4.88
C LEU A 46 8.95 7.90 3.65
N SER A 47 9.37 8.71 2.69
CA SER A 47 8.54 9.01 1.53
C SER A 47 9.17 8.60 0.21
N LEU A 48 8.32 8.16 -0.72
CA LEU A 48 8.69 8.06 -2.13
C LEU A 48 8.66 9.45 -2.75
N GLY A 49 9.64 9.76 -3.59
CA GLY A 49 9.85 11.11 -4.10
C GLY A 49 8.67 11.78 -4.80
N GLN A 50 7.75 11.00 -5.34
CA GLN A 50 6.55 11.52 -5.98
C GLN A 50 5.28 11.33 -5.17
N GLN A 51 5.37 10.65 -4.04
CA GLN A 51 4.21 10.27 -3.23
C GLN A 51 4.30 10.92 -1.85
N ARG A 52 4.09 12.23 -1.81
CA ARG A 52 4.22 13.01 -0.58
C ARG A 52 2.99 12.99 0.31
N GLY A 53 1.83 12.62 -0.23
CA GLY A 53 0.59 12.55 0.51
C GLY A 53 0.25 11.12 0.86
N TRP A 54 0.03 10.86 2.14
CA TRP A 54 -0.50 9.59 2.61
C TRP A 54 -1.99 9.72 2.80
N LEU A 55 -2.76 8.75 2.29
CA LEU A 55 -4.21 8.81 2.34
C LEU A 55 -4.73 8.11 3.59
N PHE A 56 -5.62 8.79 4.29
CA PHE A 56 -6.26 8.29 5.49
C PHE A 56 -7.76 8.50 5.44
N ARG A 57 -8.47 7.71 6.20
CA ARG A 57 -9.90 7.87 6.40
C ARG A 57 -10.15 8.62 7.70
N VAL A 58 -10.86 9.75 7.59
CA VAL A 58 -11.26 10.57 8.74
C VAL A 58 -12.78 10.66 8.71
N GLY A 59 -13.46 9.91 9.57
CA GLY A 59 -14.91 9.78 9.51
C GLY A 59 -15.35 9.10 8.22
N GLU A 60 -16.10 9.79 7.39
CA GLU A 60 -16.56 9.30 6.08
C GLU A 60 -15.72 9.85 4.91
N GLU A 61 -14.75 10.69 5.20
CA GLU A 61 -13.94 11.34 4.19
C GLU A 61 -12.54 10.76 4.11
N ILE A 62 -11.93 10.88 2.92
CA ILE A 62 -10.53 10.51 2.69
C ILE A 62 -9.71 11.80 2.72
N ALA A 63 -8.71 11.83 3.60
CA ALA A 63 -7.81 12.97 3.75
C ALA A 63 -6.42 12.59 3.26
N SER A 64 -5.76 13.52 2.55
CA SER A 64 -4.36 13.39 2.18
C SER A 64 -3.52 14.19 3.17
N ILE A 65 -2.64 13.50 3.88
CA ILE A 65 -1.75 14.11 4.86
C ILE A 65 -0.36 14.19 4.26
N LYS A 66 0.16 15.41 4.12
CA LYS A 66 1.54 15.60 3.69
C LYS A 66 2.47 15.13 4.78
N VAL A 67 3.40 14.28 4.41
CA VAL A 67 4.40 13.76 5.35
C VAL A 67 5.77 14.26 4.97
N SER A 68 6.63 14.35 5.95
CA SER A 68 8.01 14.77 5.76
C SER A 68 8.94 13.97 6.67
N GLY A 69 10.19 13.88 6.26
CA GLY A 69 11.21 13.20 7.01
C GLY A 69 12.58 13.47 6.41
N GLN A 70 13.59 12.91 7.05
CA GLN A 70 14.98 13.10 6.64
C GLN A 70 15.38 12.24 5.45
N LEU A 71 14.60 11.19 5.16
CA LEU A 71 14.92 10.23 4.11
C LEU A 71 13.81 10.19 3.06
N GLU A 72 14.23 10.25 1.82
CA GLU A 72 13.36 10.16 0.65
C GLU A 72 14.05 9.31 -0.41
N CYS A 73 13.28 8.48 -1.12
CA CYS A 73 13.80 7.68 -2.22
C CYS A 73 12.74 7.47 -3.30
N ASN A 74 13.18 6.95 -4.45
CA ASN A 74 12.29 6.61 -5.57
C ASN A 74 12.03 5.11 -5.70
N ASP A 75 12.54 4.32 -4.77
CA ASP A 75 12.44 2.85 -4.80
C ASP A 75 11.74 2.34 -3.55
N GLY A 76 10.57 1.71 -3.76
CA GLY A 76 9.80 1.14 -2.66
C GLY A 76 10.52 0.05 -1.89
N ALA A 77 11.39 -0.72 -2.54
CA ALA A 77 12.17 -1.75 -1.86
C ALA A 77 13.17 -1.16 -0.88
N VAL A 78 13.81 -0.05 -1.24
CA VAL A 78 14.72 0.68 -0.35
C VAL A 78 13.96 1.25 0.82
N LEU A 79 12.79 1.80 0.58
CA LEU A 79 11.93 2.36 1.61
C LEU A 79 11.49 1.28 2.62
N HIS A 80 11.16 0.10 2.12
CA HIS A 80 10.83 -1.06 2.94
C HIS A 80 12.02 -1.47 3.83
N GLU A 81 13.24 -1.52 3.28
CA GLU A 81 14.44 -1.81 4.04
C GLU A 81 14.72 -0.76 5.13
N TRP A 82 14.49 0.51 4.82
CA TRP A 82 14.65 1.58 5.80
C TRP A 82 13.65 1.44 6.95
N ALA A 83 12.42 1.04 6.66
CA ALA A 83 11.43 0.79 7.70
C ALA A 83 11.85 -0.36 8.61
N LEU A 84 12.34 -1.45 8.03
CA LEU A 84 12.86 -2.60 8.78
C LEU A 84 14.06 -2.22 9.64
N ALA A 85 14.90 -1.30 9.16
CA ALA A 85 16.07 -0.80 9.88
C ALA A 85 15.74 0.21 10.98
N GLY A 86 14.47 0.53 11.19
CA GLY A 86 14.05 1.46 12.23
C GLY A 86 14.29 2.93 11.91
N ARG A 87 14.26 3.28 10.63
CA ARG A 87 14.54 4.65 10.16
C ARG A 87 13.33 5.57 10.22
N GLY A 88 12.12 5.04 10.33
CA GLY A 88 10.91 5.84 10.38
C GLY A 88 9.65 5.06 10.08
N LEU A 89 8.57 5.80 9.90
CA LEU A 89 7.28 5.28 9.46
C LEU A 89 7.23 5.18 7.95
N ALA A 90 6.61 4.12 7.43
CA ALA A 90 6.42 3.92 6.00
C ALA A 90 4.97 3.56 5.70
N TRP A 91 4.43 4.08 4.59
CA TRP A 91 3.09 3.76 4.10
C TRP A 91 3.22 2.83 2.92
N ARG A 92 2.90 1.56 3.12
CA ARG A 92 3.18 0.50 2.16
C ARG A 92 1.97 -0.38 1.93
N SER A 93 1.96 -1.05 0.78
CA SER A 93 0.93 -2.03 0.46
C SER A 93 1.02 -3.24 1.39
N LEU A 94 -0.12 -3.71 1.85
CA LEU A 94 -0.20 -4.83 2.78
C LEU A 94 0.46 -6.09 2.22
N TRP A 95 0.33 -6.33 0.93
CA TRP A 95 0.95 -7.49 0.29
C TRP A 95 2.49 -7.46 0.36
N GLU A 96 3.07 -6.25 0.40
CA GLU A 96 4.53 -6.07 0.49
C GLU A 96 5.06 -6.32 1.89
N VAL A 97 4.33 -5.88 2.90
CA VAL A 97 4.77 -5.92 4.30
C VAL A 97 4.10 -7.01 5.14
N GLY A 98 3.20 -7.79 4.55
CA GLY A 98 2.42 -8.79 5.30
C GLY A 98 3.27 -9.80 6.04
N ALA A 99 4.32 -10.32 5.43
CA ALA A 99 5.22 -11.28 6.07
C ALA A 99 5.95 -10.67 7.27
N ASP A 100 6.36 -9.40 7.14
CA ASP A 100 7.03 -8.68 8.22
C ASP A 100 6.09 -8.36 9.39
N LEU A 101 4.82 -8.11 9.09
CA LEU A 101 3.81 -7.94 10.13
C LEU A 101 3.56 -9.25 10.89
N GLN A 102 3.53 -10.38 10.19
CA GLN A 102 3.35 -11.68 10.82
C GLN A 102 4.54 -12.08 11.68
N SER A 103 5.75 -11.79 11.23
CA SER A 103 6.97 -12.11 11.98
C SER A 103 7.25 -11.16 13.12
N GLY A 104 6.59 -10.00 13.16
CA GLY A 104 6.83 -8.95 14.13
C GLY A 104 7.99 -8.02 13.77
N ALA A 105 8.61 -8.18 12.59
CA ALA A 105 9.67 -7.28 12.12
C ALA A 105 9.15 -5.87 11.85
N LEU A 106 7.89 -5.75 11.48
CA LEU A 106 7.16 -4.48 11.36
C LEU A 106 5.86 -4.55 12.15
N VAL A 107 5.41 -3.40 12.61
CA VAL A 107 4.15 -3.24 13.34
C VAL A 107 3.32 -2.19 12.60
N SER A 108 2.05 -2.47 12.37
CA SER A 108 1.15 -1.50 11.79
C SER A 108 0.67 -0.49 12.85
N VAL A 109 0.58 0.76 12.44
CA VAL A 109 0.12 1.85 13.30
C VAL A 109 -0.98 2.64 12.59
N LEU A 110 -1.78 3.37 13.36
CA LEU A 110 -2.87 4.19 12.81
C LEU A 110 -3.89 3.37 12.02
N ASP A 111 -4.12 2.12 12.39
CA ASP A 111 -5.01 1.21 11.66
C ASP A 111 -6.45 1.73 11.60
N GLY A 112 -6.91 2.43 12.63
CA GLY A 112 -8.24 3.03 12.65
C GLY A 112 -8.46 4.14 11.63
N PHE A 113 -7.40 4.66 11.03
CA PHE A 113 -7.43 5.71 10.02
C PHE A 113 -7.10 5.19 8.62
N ALA A 114 -6.93 3.89 8.45
CA ALA A 114 -6.58 3.32 7.16
C ALA A 114 -7.63 3.65 6.08
N ALA A 115 -7.18 4.13 4.92
CA ALA A 115 -8.04 4.40 3.80
C ALA A 115 -8.64 3.11 3.23
N PRO A 116 -9.81 3.18 2.57
CA PRO A 116 -10.39 2.00 1.92
C PRO A 116 -9.43 1.40 0.89
N PRO A 117 -9.52 0.08 0.63
CA PRO A 117 -8.70 -0.55 -0.39
C PRO A 117 -8.94 0.06 -1.77
N THR A 118 -7.88 0.17 -2.57
CA THR A 118 -7.96 0.51 -3.99
C THR A 118 -7.81 -0.76 -4.81
N GLY A 119 -8.29 -0.74 -6.07
CA GLY A 119 -8.20 -1.91 -6.92
C GLY A 119 -6.84 -2.05 -7.60
N ILE A 120 -6.39 -3.27 -7.76
CA ILE A 120 -5.33 -3.64 -8.68
C ILE A 120 -5.99 -4.16 -9.94
N HIS A 121 -5.67 -3.56 -11.09
CA HIS A 121 -6.35 -3.85 -12.34
C HIS A 121 -5.37 -4.34 -13.40
N ALA A 122 -5.82 -5.30 -14.21
CA ALA A 122 -5.18 -5.60 -15.48
C ALA A 122 -5.81 -4.72 -16.55
N VAL A 123 -4.99 -4.12 -17.39
CA VAL A 123 -5.41 -3.18 -18.42
C VAL A 123 -4.94 -3.69 -19.78
N PHE A 124 -5.83 -3.71 -20.75
CA PHE A 124 -5.51 -4.12 -22.11
C PHE A 124 -6.41 -3.39 -23.11
N PRO A 125 -5.97 -3.28 -24.40
CA PRO A 125 -6.77 -2.63 -25.42
C PRO A 125 -8.12 -3.31 -25.60
N GLN A 126 -9.17 -2.52 -25.80
CA GLN A 126 -10.49 -3.05 -26.12
C GLN A 126 -10.46 -3.71 -27.48
N ARG A 127 -10.87 -4.98 -27.53
CA ARG A 127 -10.99 -5.74 -28.77
C ARG A 127 -12.37 -6.38 -28.83
N LYS A 128 -12.87 -6.54 -30.06
CA LYS A 128 -14.16 -7.17 -30.29
C LYS A 128 -14.19 -8.61 -29.74
N TYR A 129 -13.06 -9.31 -29.83
CA TYR A 129 -12.90 -10.66 -29.29
C TYR A 129 -11.57 -10.77 -28.57
N LEU A 130 -11.58 -11.34 -27.37
CA LEU A 130 -10.36 -11.69 -26.65
C LEU A 130 -9.93 -13.10 -27.06
N PRO A 131 -8.66 -13.31 -27.47
CA PRO A 131 -8.15 -14.66 -27.69
C PRO A 131 -8.29 -15.52 -26.44
N LEU A 132 -8.50 -16.82 -26.61
CA LEU A 132 -8.64 -17.75 -25.48
C LEU A 132 -7.46 -17.68 -24.52
N ARG A 133 -6.24 -17.57 -25.03
CA ARG A 133 -5.02 -17.46 -24.20
C ARG A 133 -5.06 -16.25 -23.29
N VAL A 134 -5.62 -15.12 -23.76
CA VAL A 134 -5.75 -13.91 -22.95
C VAL A 134 -6.82 -14.10 -21.87
N ARG A 135 -7.95 -14.71 -22.23
CA ARG A 135 -9.00 -15.04 -21.26
C ARG A 135 -8.52 -15.96 -20.16
N LEU A 136 -7.76 -17.01 -20.53
CA LEU A 136 -7.17 -17.93 -19.55
C LEU A 136 -6.17 -17.23 -18.64
N LEU A 137 -5.36 -16.34 -19.19
CA LEU A 137 -4.43 -15.54 -18.39
C LEU A 137 -5.18 -14.65 -17.39
N ILE A 138 -6.23 -13.96 -17.83
CA ILE A 138 -7.05 -13.11 -16.95
C ILE A 138 -7.67 -13.94 -15.84
N ASP A 139 -8.24 -15.10 -16.16
CA ASP A 139 -8.85 -15.98 -15.16
C ASP A 139 -7.80 -16.47 -14.15
N HIS A 140 -6.60 -16.82 -14.64
CA HIS A 140 -5.49 -17.20 -13.78
C HIS A 140 -5.08 -16.07 -12.84
N LEU A 141 -4.94 -14.85 -13.36
CA LEU A 141 -4.58 -13.68 -12.56
C LEU A 141 -5.64 -13.37 -11.50
N LYS A 142 -6.92 -13.44 -11.86
CA LYS A 142 -8.02 -13.27 -10.90
C LYS A 142 -7.99 -14.33 -9.81
N HIS A 143 -7.76 -15.58 -10.19
CA HIS A 143 -7.69 -16.67 -9.24
C HIS A 143 -6.50 -16.51 -8.30
N THR A 144 -5.34 -16.17 -8.83
CA THR A 144 -4.10 -16.01 -8.06
C THR A 144 -4.15 -14.79 -7.16
N TYR A 145 -4.45 -13.62 -7.73
CA TYR A 145 -4.37 -12.34 -7.00
C TYR A 145 -5.66 -11.97 -6.29
N GLY A 146 -6.77 -12.61 -6.60
CA GLY A 146 -8.01 -12.47 -5.85
C GLY A 146 -8.03 -13.27 -4.55
N ASN A 147 -7.05 -14.13 -4.34
CA ASN A 147 -6.96 -14.95 -3.13
C ASN A 147 -6.25 -14.17 -2.02
N GLU A 148 -6.95 -13.95 -0.91
CA GLU A 148 -6.39 -13.22 0.23
C GLU A 148 -5.11 -13.86 0.78
N ALA A 149 -4.98 -15.18 0.69
CA ALA A 149 -3.79 -15.88 1.15
C ALA A 149 -2.54 -15.50 0.35
N TYR A 150 -2.68 -15.17 -0.92
CA TYR A 150 -1.56 -14.72 -1.74
C TYR A 150 -0.91 -13.43 -1.20
N TRP A 151 -1.74 -12.52 -0.69
CA TRP A 151 -1.29 -11.21 -0.22
C TRP A 151 -0.75 -11.23 1.21
N GLY A 152 -0.49 -12.43 1.71
CA GLY A 152 0.20 -12.60 2.98
C GLY A 152 -0.64 -12.34 4.21
N GLY A 153 -1.94 -12.48 4.09
CA GLY A 153 -2.86 -12.62 5.21
C GLY A 153 -2.50 -11.91 6.50
N ALA A 154 -2.11 -10.66 6.44
CA ALA A 154 -1.93 -9.90 7.66
C ALA A 154 -3.29 -9.60 8.26
N HIS A 155 -3.61 -10.27 9.31
CA HIS A 155 -4.84 -10.11 10.06
C HIS A 155 -4.60 -9.31 11.31
#